data_ff825e6fef5a09e789eadc6ceb8fedef
#
_entry.id   ff825e6fef5a09e789eadc6ceb8fedef
#
_cell.length_a   1.000
_cell.length_b   1.000
_cell.length_c   1.000
_cell.angle_alpha   90.00
_cell.angle_beta   90.00
_cell.angle_gamma   90.00
#
_symmetry.space_group_name_H-M   'P 1'
#
loop_
_entity.id
_entity.type
_entity.pdbx_description
1 polymer ?
#
loop_
_entity_poly.entity_id
_entity_poly.type
_entity_poly.pdbx_seq_one_letter_code
_entity_poly.pdbx_strand_id
1 'polypeptide(L)'
;MLARCMILVAIALTACDFNGDKAGPLGGSLTVGGQVVDFQTGAALDVAASVSTSGLEPAPKVTSQGADFTIEGIPENSAFQILASAPPSHRATFSQAVIVTSSDLDGVKAPAVSEMFLSSLAAAFQVTPSAAKGVVFVHLVDDAGKARSGVAATNLTITGAKGPYFLDANMMPAAAANTSSNSGWVVFFEVPVGTVSLGQPAGATVTLDMAVSPLNAGTVTIADAKVSDGAPKLPSNVSFAAQIVPIFATRGCTACHSGGGIGKDLGGLTLDGPSSKIYKELVEERPNTRVRISSPETSLVLTMPSRESPPDGHPNVTFTGPLDPDYLKLLVWIREGAKEN
;
A
#
# COMPACT_ATOMS: atom_id res chain seq x y z
N MET A 1 -52.87 -4.83 39.72
CA MET A 1 -52.01 -3.69 39.34
C MET A 1 -50.58 -4.05 39.68
N LEU A 2 -49.83 -4.57 38.74
CA LEU A 2 -48.40 -4.90 38.90
C LEU A 2 -47.60 -3.93 38.07
N ALA A 3 -46.89 -3.02 38.73
CA ALA A 3 -45.96 -2.08 38.10
C ALA A 3 -44.67 -2.83 37.71
N ARG A 4 -44.39 -2.92 36.43
CA ARG A 4 -43.10 -3.40 35.91
C ARG A 4 -42.09 -2.26 35.99
N CYS A 5 -41.13 -2.40 36.88
CA CYS A 5 -39.94 -1.56 36.96
C CYS A 5 -39.00 -1.92 35.81
N MET A 6 -38.85 -1.06 34.85
CA MET A 6 -37.90 -1.16 33.76
C MET A 6 -36.56 -0.63 34.30
N ILE A 7 -35.60 -1.53 34.56
CA ILE A 7 -34.23 -1.16 34.91
C ILE A 7 -33.54 -0.83 33.59
N LEU A 8 -33.29 0.48 33.31
CA LEU A 8 -32.36 0.95 32.30
C LEU A 8 -30.94 0.68 32.80
N VAL A 9 -30.30 -0.33 32.25
CA VAL A 9 -28.84 -0.50 32.40
C VAL A 9 -28.18 0.50 31.47
N ALA A 10 -27.72 1.63 31.98
CA ALA A 10 -26.82 2.52 31.32
C ALA A 10 -25.43 1.84 31.24
N ILE A 11 -25.07 1.30 30.10
CA ILE A 11 -23.70 0.88 29.83
C ILE A 11 -22.89 2.19 29.66
N ALA A 12 -22.22 2.59 30.75
CA ALA A 12 -21.17 3.59 30.67
C ALA A 12 -20.03 2.97 29.85
N LEU A 13 -19.92 3.39 28.59
CA LEU A 13 -18.68 3.27 27.84
C LEU A 13 -17.65 4.14 28.57
N THR A 14 -16.92 3.55 29.49
CA THR A 14 -15.67 4.11 29.97
C THR A 14 -14.75 4.14 28.75
N ALA A 15 -14.67 5.30 28.09
CA ALA A 15 -13.51 5.63 27.29
C ALA A 15 -12.30 5.35 28.20
N CYS A 16 -11.47 4.42 27.80
CA CYS A 16 -10.16 4.26 28.39
C CYS A 16 -9.43 5.58 28.09
N ASP A 17 -9.41 6.50 29.06
CA ASP A 17 -8.42 7.54 29.10
C ASP A 17 -7.07 6.84 29.28
N PHE A 18 -6.47 6.54 28.14
CA PHE A 18 -5.07 6.25 28.06
C PHE A 18 -4.33 7.58 28.32
N ASN A 19 -4.12 7.90 29.59
CA ASN A 19 -3.06 8.79 30.04
C ASN A 19 -1.72 8.08 29.84
N GLY A 20 -1.48 7.60 28.62
CA GLY A 20 -0.14 7.35 28.11
C GLY A 20 0.40 8.68 27.66
N ASP A 21 1.65 8.97 27.99
CA ASP A 21 2.42 10.09 27.50
C ASP A 21 2.01 10.38 26.06
N LYS A 22 1.64 11.66 25.81
CA LYS A 22 1.30 12.12 24.47
C LYS A 22 2.35 11.54 23.55
N ALA A 23 1.94 10.58 22.71
CA ALA A 23 2.79 10.14 21.62
C ALA A 23 3.21 11.42 20.92
N GLY A 24 4.49 11.76 21.04
CA GLY A 24 5.04 12.89 20.34
C GLY A 24 4.74 12.71 18.85
N PRO A 25 4.85 13.75 18.03
CA PRO A 25 4.75 13.60 16.58
C PRO A 25 5.59 12.39 16.18
N LEU A 26 5.13 11.62 15.21
CA LEU A 26 5.88 10.52 14.60
C LEU A 26 7.34 10.92 14.70
N GLY A 27 8.19 10.22 15.48
CA GLY A 27 9.54 10.68 15.86
C GLY A 27 10.49 10.94 14.67
N GLY A 28 9.91 11.24 13.51
CA GLY A 28 10.54 11.59 12.26
C GLY A 28 10.72 13.11 12.13
N SER A 29 11.76 13.50 11.41
CA SER A 29 12.08 14.89 11.12
C SER A 29 11.89 15.24 9.63
N LEU A 30 11.50 14.25 8.80
CA LEU A 30 11.43 14.44 7.36
C LEU A 30 10.09 15.05 6.93
N THR A 31 10.14 15.75 5.82
CA THR A 31 9.00 16.46 5.22
C THR A 31 8.77 15.96 3.80
N VAL A 32 7.50 15.85 3.42
CA VAL A 32 7.09 15.56 2.04
C VAL A 32 6.24 16.72 1.54
N GLY A 33 6.71 17.42 0.49
CA GLY A 33 6.04 18.51 -0.17
C GLY A 33 5.58 18.12 -1.57
N GLY A 34 4.43 18.63 -2.01
CA GLY A 34 3.93 18.32 -3.35
C GLY A 34 2.64 19.02 -3.74
N GLN A 35 2.06 18.52 -4.83
CA GLN A 35 0.82 19.05 -5.41
C GLN A 35 -0.19 17.95 -5.72
N VAL A 36 -1.46 18.25 -5.53
CA VAL A 36 -2.55 17.42 -6.06
C VAL A 36 -2.72 17.73 -7.54
N VAL A 37 -2.67 16.69 -8.37
CA VAL A 37 -2.74 16.82 -9.82
C VAL A 37 -3.91 16.00 -10.37
N ASP A 38 -4.49 16.46 -11.48
CA ASP A 38 -5.41 15.63 -12.25
C ASP A 38 -4.66 14.42 -12.82
N PHE A 39 -5.20 13.24 -12.59
CA PHE A 39 -4.54 11.99 -12.95
C PHE A 39 -4.28 11.84 -14.45
N GLN A 40 -5.21 12.29 -15.28
CA GLN A 40 -5.13 12.11 -16.73
C GLN A 40 -4.17 13.11 -17.40
N THR A 41 -4.17 14.34 -16.92
CA THR A 41 -3.37 15.43 -17.53
C THR A 41 -2.05 15.68 -16.82
N GLY A 42 -1.92 15.28 -15.56
CA GLY A 42 -0.78 15.59 -14.70
C GLY A 42 -0.67 17.06 -14.30
N ALA A 43 -1.66 17.91 -14.67
CA ALA A 43 -1.69 19.31 -14.29
C ALA A 43 -2.14 19.48 -12.83
N ALA A 44 -1.58 20.47 -12.13
CA ALA A 44 -2.07 20.84 -10.80
C ALA A 44 -3.55 21.21 -10.86
N LEU A 45 -4.30 20.84 -9.81
CA LEU A 45 -5.71 21.22 -9.75
C LEU A 45 -5.85 22.73 -9.56
N ASP A 46 -6.83 23.33 -10.23
CA ASP A 46 -7.22 24.74 -10.11
C ASP A 46 -8.22 24.97 -8.95
N VAL A 47 -8.59 23.91 -8.23
CA VAL A 47 -9.51 23.92 -7.10
C VAL A 47 -8.81 23.46 -5.82
N ALA A 48 -9.37 23.88 -4.69
CA ALA A 48 -8.85 23.42 -3.40
C ALA A 48 -9.04 21.92 -3.24
N ALA A 49 -7.95 21.25 -2.88
CA ALA A 49 -7.95 19.83 -2.60
C ALA A 49 -7.77 19.55 -1.10
N SER A 50 -8.40 18.49 -0.61
CA SER A 50 -8.12 17.92 0.70
C SER A 50 -7.09 16.81 0.56
N VAL A 51 -6.14 16.77 1.50
CA VAL A 51 -5.07 15.78 1.52
C VAL A 51 -5.00 15.13 2.90
N SER A 52 -4.87 13.83 2.94
CA SER A 52 -4.57 13.06 4.14
C SER A 52 -3.63 11.90 3.80
N THR A 53 -3.17 11.16 4.79
CA THR A 53 -2.26 10.02 4.61
C THR A 53 -2.89 8.72 5.08
N SER A 54 -2.41 7.61 4.54
CA SER A 54 -2.72 6.26 4.98
C SER A 54 -1.42 5.45 5.06
N GLY A 55 -1.25 4.65 6.10
CA GLY A 55 -0.06 3.82 6.28
C GLY A 55 0.97 4.39 7.27
N LEU A 56 0.64 5.47 7.99
CA LEU A 56 1.45 5.99 9.09
C LEU A 56 0.58 6.19 10.34
N GLU A 57 1.05 5.71 11.48
CA GLU A 57 0.40 5.86 12.78
C GLU A 57 1.41 6.36 13.83
N PRO A 58 1.08 7.41 14.58
CA PRO A 58 -0.09 8.29 14.41
C PRO A 58 -0.05 9.02 13.06
N ALA A 59 -1.20 9.47 12.56
CA ALA A 59 -1.26 10.22 11.30
C ALA A 59 -0.40 11.48 11.37
N PRO A 60 0.47 11.76 10.37
CA PRO A 60 1.33 12.93 10.35
C PRO A 60 0.51 14.22 10.18
N LYS A 61 1.12 15.34 10.52
CA LYS A 61 0.50 16.63 10.28
C LYS A 61 0.52 16.96 8.79
N VAL A 62 -0.66 17.20 8.22
CA VAL A 62 -0.81 17.64 6.83
C VAL A 62 -1.29 19.08 6.79
N THR A 63 -0.64 19.90 5.97
CA THR A 63 -1.06 21.26 5.63
C THR A 63 -1.32 21.33 4.13
N SER A 64 -2.46 21.88 3.69
CA SER A 64 -2.77 22.06 2.28
C SER A 64 -3.26 23.48 2.00
N GLN A 65 -2.88 24.03 0.83
CA GLN A 65 -3.32 25.33 0.34
C GLN A 65 -3.56 25.25 -1.17
N GLY A 66 -4.82 25.34 -1.58
CA GLY A 66 -5.16 25.08 -2.98
C GLY A 66 -4.88 23.63 -3.36
N ALA A 67 -4.03 23.42 -4.34
CA ALA A 67 -3.53 22.09 -4.73
C ALA A 67 -2.22 21.71 -4.02
N ASP A 68 -1.50 22.64 -3.40
CA ASP A 68 -0.24 22.37 -2.73
C ASP A 68 -0.46 21.72 -1.37
N PHE A 69 0.46 20.83 -0.98
CA PHE A 69 0.45 20.22 0.35
C PHE A 69 1.85 20.03 0.92
N THR A 70 1.90 19.94 2.25
CA THR A 70 3.10 19.57 3.02
C THR A 70 2.70 18.59 4.11
N ILE A 71 3.48 17.52 4.27
CA ILE A 71 3.31 16.47 5.28
C ILE A 71 4.58 16.48 6.14
N GLU A 72 4.43 16.72 7.44
CA GLU A 72 5.54 16.92 8.38
C GLU A 72 5.67 15.73 9.34
N GLY A 73 6.91 15.47 9.79
CA GLY A 73 7.18 14.49 10.84
C GLY A 73 7.28 13.05 10.33
N ILE A 74 7.69 12.85 9.08
CA ILE A 74 7.82 11.54 8.47
C ILE A 74 9.08 10.83 8.97
N PRO A 75 9.00 9.58 9.44
CA PRO A 75 10.16 8.78 9.80
C PRO A 75 10.98 8.37 8.57
N GLU A 76 12.29 8.18 8.74
CA GLU A 76 13.13 7.51 7.74
C GLU A 76 12.63 6.09 7.44
N ASN A 77 12.90 5.62 6.23
CA ASN A 77 12.53 4.28 5.74
C ASN A 77 11.06 3.94 5.96
N SER A 78 10.18 4.91 5.70
CA SER A 78 8.73 4.74 5.77
C SER A 78 8.10 4.81 4.39
N ALA A 79 6.92 4.21 4.25
CA ALA A 79 6.07 4.36 3.08
C ALA A 79 4.63 4.61 3.51
N PHE A 80 3.93 5.39 2.72
CA PHE A 80 2.54 5.70 2.94
C PHE A 80 1.88 6.09 1.62
N GLN A 81 0.55 6.08 1.57
CA GLN A 81 -0.21 6.62 0.46
C GLN A 81 -0.80 7.98 0.84
N ILE A 82 -0.89 8.84 -0.15
CA ILE A 82 -1.59 10.11 -0.05
C ILE A 82 -3.01 9.91 -0.56
N LEU A 83 -4.00 10.26 0.26
CA LEU A 83 -5.40 10.34 -0.17
C LEU A 83 -5.71 11.78 -0.53
N ALA A 84 -5.87 12.05 -1.82
CA ALA A 84 -6.22 13.35 -2.37
C ALA A 84 -7.69 13.37 -2.83
N SER A 85 -8.41 14.46 -2.61
CA SER A 85 -9.81 14.61 -2.99
C SER A 85 -10.16 16.06 -3.30
N ALA A 86 -10.95 16.30 -4.35
CA ALA A 86 -11.49 17.62 -4.70
C ALA A 86 -12.93 17.50 -5.22
N PRO A 87 -13.91 17.15 -4.33
CA PRO A 87 -15.29 16.98 -4.75
C PRO A 87 -15.92 18.34 -5.18
N PRO A 88 -16.87 18.36 -6.13
CA PRO A 88 -17.44 17.19 -6.81
C PRO A 88 -16.68 16.76 -8.07
N SER A 89 -15.62 17.45 -8.46
CA SER A 89 -14.93 17.24 -9.74
C SER A 89 -14.00 16.03 -9.74
N HIS A 90 -13.34 15.75 -8.62
CA HIS A 90 -12.37 14.66 -8.50
C HIS A 90 -12.68 13.77 -7.30
N ARG A 91 -12.63 12.47 -7.55
CA ARG A 91 -12.89 11.43 -6.56
C ARG A 91 -11.71 11.30 -5.58
N ALA A 92 -12.03 10.94 -4.34
CA ALA A 92 -11.01 10.59 -3.36
C ALA A 92 -10.13 9.44 -3.90
N THR A 93 -8.84 9.73 -4.06
CA THR A 93 -7.88 8.87 -4.76
C THR A 93 -6.66 8.63 -3.88
N PHE A 94 -6.35 7.36 -3.59
CA PHE A 94 -5.08 6.96 -3.00
C PHE A 94 -3.99 6.96 -4.06
N SER A 95 -2.88 7.63 -3.77
CA SER A 95 -1.69 7.64 -4.64
C SER A 95 -0.97 6.29 -4.63
N GLN A 96 -0.03 6.13 -5.55
CA GLN A 96 1.06 5.16 -5.37
C GLN A 96 1.75 5.40 -4.03
N ALA A 97 2.42 4.35 -3.52
CA ALA A 97 3.18 4.46 -2.28
C ALA A 97 4.29 5.51 -2.41
N VAL A 98 4.29 6.48 -1.50
CA VAL A 98 5.39 7.43 -1.32
C VAL A 98 6.40 6.78 -0.39
N ILE A 99 7.62 6.58 -0.88
CA ILE A 99 8.71 5.95 -0.12
C ILE A 99 9.67 7.05 0.31
N VAL A 100 9.83 7.21 1.62
CA VAL A 100 10.76 8.17 2.21
C VAL A 100 11.92 7.38 2.79
N THR A 101 13.14 7.61 2.31
CA THR A 101 14.36 6.94 2.79
C THR A 101 15.00 7.72 3.93
N SER A 102 15.86 8.71 3.61
CA SER A 102 16.65 9.44 4.62
C SER A 102 16.71 10.95 4.36
N SER A 103 15.87 11.46 3.45
CA SER A 103 15.82 12.89 3.11
C SER A 103 14.41 13.35 2.81
N ASP A 104 14.18 14.65 2.93
CA ASP A 104 12.93 15.28 2.49
C ASP A 104 12.64 15.00 1.04
N LEU A 105 11.37 14.93 0.70
CA LEU A 105 10.89 14.77 -0.67
C LEU A 105 10.10 16.01 -1.08
N ASP A 106 10.50 16.63 -2.19
CA ASP A 106 9.79 17.74 -2.80
C ASP A 106 9.23 17.36 -4.17
N GLY A 107 8.17 18.07 -4.59
CA GLY A 107 7.58 17.90 -5.90
C GLY A 107 6.77 16.59 -6.06
N VAL A 108 6.33 15.99 -4.98
CA VAL A 108 5.48 14.80 -5.00
C VAL A 108 4.15 15.14 -5.66
N LYS A 109 3.73 14.33 -6.63
CA LYS A 109 2.44 14.46 -7.30
C LYS A 109 1.45 13.48 -6.71
N ALA A 110 0.42 14.01 -6.04
CA ALA A 110 -0.69 13.22 -5.53
C ALA A 110 -1.84 13.24 -6.56
N PRO A 111 -2.09 12.15 -7.30
CA PRO A 111 -3.11 12.16 -8.34
C PRO A 111 -4.52 12.15 -7.74
N ALA A 112 -5.43 12.90 -8.38
CA ALA A 112 -6.86 12.82 -8.15
C ALA A 112 -7.56 12.48 -9.48
N VAL A 113 -8.42 11.47 -9.48
CA VAL A 113 -9.10 11.01 -10.71
C VAL A 113 -10.40 11.76 -10.89
N SER A 114 -10.60 12.40 -12.06
CA SER A 114 -11.81 13.17 -12.31
C SER A 114 -13.04 12.26 -12.46
N GLU A 115 -14.19 12.72 -11.95
CA GLU A 115 -15.48 12.01 -12.07
C GLU A 115 -15.89 11.83 -13.54
N MET A 116 -15.56 12.79 -14.39
CA MET A 116 -15.83 12.74 -15.80
C MET A 116 -15.04 11.62 -16.47
N PHE A 117 -13.74 11.49 -16.16
CA PHE A 117 -12.91 10.41 -16.69
C PHE A 117 -13.40 9.04 -16.24
N LEU A 118 -13.67 8.87 -14.93
CA LEU A 118 -14.24 7.60 -14.40
C LEU A 118 -15.55 7.22 -15.08
N SER A 119 -16.44 8.19 -15.29
CA SER A 119 -17.73 7.96 -15.94
C SER A 119 -17.55 7.56 -17.41
N SER A 120 -16.61 8.18 -18.12
CA SER A 120 -16.29 7.83 -19.50
C SER A 120 -15.74 6.41 -19.64
N LEU A 121 -14.83 6.01 -18.73
CA LEU A 121 -14.30 4.64 -18.70
C LEU A 121 -15.40 3.61 -18.38
N ALA A 122 -16.21 3.88 -17.36
CA ALA A 122 -17.31 3.01 -16.96
C ALA A 122 -18.30 2.78 -18.12
N ALA A 123 -18.65 3.86 -18.84
CA ALA A 123 -19.51 3.77 -20.02
C ALA A 123 -18.86 2.94 -21.14
N ALA A 124 -17.59 3.21 -21.47
CA ALA A 124 -16.88 2.51 -22.54
C ALA A 124 -16.71 1.00 -22.25
N PHE A 125 -16.47 0.63 -20.99
CA PHE A 125 -16.34 -0.75 -20.56
C PHE A 125 -17.67 -1.42 -20.14
N GLN A 126 -18.77 -0.69 -20.27
CA GLN A 126 -20.13 -1.18 -19.92
C GLN A 126 -20.23 -1.66 -18.46
N VAL A 127 -19.57 -0.94 -17.55
CA VAL A 127 -19.61 -1.20 -16.11
C VAL A 127 -20.49 -0.16 -15.43
N THR A 128 -21.33 -0.59 -14.51
CA THR A 128 -22.03 0.30 -13.58
C THR A 128 -21.33 0.22 -12.22
N PRO A 129 -20.54 1.24 -11.84
CA PRO A 129 -19.84 1.23 -10.57
C PRO A 129 -20.78 1.35 -9.37
N SER A 130 -20.52 0.55 -8.33
CA SER A 130 -21.23 0.61 -7.05
C SER A 130 -20.52 1.54 -6.08
N ALA A 131 -21.27 2.35 -5.34
CA ALA A 131 -20.71 3.20 -4.28
C ALA A 131 -20.12 2.39 -3.10
N ALA A 132 -20.48 1.11 -2.96
CA ALA A 132 -19.93 0.23 -1.92
C ALA A 132 -18.59 -0.42 -2.30
N LYS A 133 -18.15 -0.21 -3.52
CA LYS A 133 -16.92 -0.77 -4.10
C LYS A 133 -15.97 0.34 -4.51
N GLY A 134 -14.72 -0.02 -4.82
CA GLY A 134 -13.75 0.94 -5.33
C GLY A 134 -13.33 0.66 -6.78
N VAL A 135 -12.44 1.52 -7.28
CA VAL A 135 -11.79 1.40 -8.58
C VAL A 135 -10.28 1.38 -8.38
N VAL A 136 -9.58 0.50 -9.09
CA VAL A 136 -8.12 0.42 -9.00
C VAL A 136 -7.51 0.63 -10.38
N PHE A 137 -6.61 1.60 -10.47
CA PHE A 137 -5.73 1.80 -11.61
C PHE A 137 -4.38 1.19 -11.29
N VAL A 138 -3.91 0.31 -12.15
CA VAL A 138 -2.58 -0.30 -12.01
C VAL A 138 -1.71 0.12 -13.19
N HIS A 139 -0.57 0.71 -12.89
CA HIS A 139 0.47 0.99 -13.86
C HIS A 139 1.43 -0.21 -13.90
N LEU A 140 1.41 -0.94 -14.98
CA LEU A 140 2.31 -2.06 -15.21
C LEU A 140 3.65 -1.49 -15.66
N VAL A 141 4.71 -1.77 -14.91
CA VAL A 141 6.06 -1.24 -15.17
C VAL A 141 7.10 -2.36 -15.19
N ASP A 142 8.21 -2.15 -15.87
CA ASP A 142 9.39 -3.00 -15.78
C ASP A 142 10.25 -2.66 -14.54
N ASP A 143 11.36 -3.36 -14.35
CA ASP A 143 12.26 -3.14 -13.22
C ASP A 143 12.89 -1.73 -13.19
N ALA A 144 12.90 -1.03 -14.31
CA ALA A 144 13.37 0.35 -14.43
C ALA A 144 12.25 1.38 -14.19
N GLY A 145 11.01 0.94 -13.89
CA GLY A 145 9.84 1.80 -13.70
C GLY A 145 9.23 2.32 -15.01
N LYS A 146 9.63 1.76 -16.17
CA LYS A 146 9.08 2.13 -17.47
C LYS A 146 7.80 1.32 -17.74
N ALA A 147 6.80 1.97 -18.35
CA ALA A 147 5.55 1.33 -18.74
C ALA A 147 5.76 0.03 -19.53
N ARG A 148 5.11 -1.04 -19.09
CA ARG A 148 5.20 -2.38 -19.69
C ARG A 148 3.99 -2.66 -20.58
N SER A 149 4.22 -2.76 -21.89
CA SER A 149 3.21 -3.17 -22.86
C SER A 149 3.19 -4.69 -23.05
N GLY A 150 2.11 -5.19 -23.67
CA GLY A 150 1.99 -6.60 -24.06
C GLY A 150 1.67 -7.57 -22.92
N VAL A 151 1.39 -7.11 -21.72
CA VAL A 151 0.95 -7.98 -20.63
C VAL A 151 -0.50 -8.42 -20.86
N ALA A 152 -0.70 -9.72 -21.04
CA ALA A 152 -2.00 -10.27 -21.36
C ALA A 152 -2.98 -10.20 -20.17
N ALA A 153 -4.26 -9.99 -20.45
CA ALA A 153 -5.34 -9.97 -19.46
C ALA A 153 -5.36 -11.20 -18.56
N THR A 154 -5.00 -12.36 -19.13
CA THR A 154 -4.94 -13.65 -18.41
C THR A 154 -3.88 -13.69 -17.30
N ASN A 155 -2.94 -12.74 -17.28
CA ASN A 155 -1.93 -12.61 -16.22
C ASN A 155 -2.39 -11.73 -15.06
N LEU A 156 -3.51 -11.02 -15.19
CA LEU A 156 -3.91 -9.95 -14.29
C LEU A 156 -5.24 -10.28 -13.62
N THR A 157 -5.28 -10.28 -12.30
CA THR A 157 -6.54 -10.47 -11.57
C THR A 157 -6.53 -9.67 -10.27
N ILE A 158 -7.70 -9.17 -9.87
CA ILE A 158 -8.03 -8.75 -8.52
C ILE A 158 -9.27 -9.50 -8.10
N THR A 159 -9.20 -10.22 -7.00
CA THR A 159 -10.30 -11.07 -6.53
C THR A 159 -11.59 -10.26 -6.32
N GLY A 160 -12.67 -10.72 -6.92
CA GLY A 160 -14.00 -10.09 -6.79
C GLY A 160 -14.19 -8.79 -7.59
N ALA A 161 -13.20 -8.38 -8.39
CA ALA A 161 -13.28 -7.21 -9.26
C ALA A 161 -13.79 -7.54 -10.66
N LYS A 162 -14.20 -6.51 -11.41
CA LYS A 162 -14.44 -6.54 -12.85
C LYS A 162 -13.22 -5.95 -13.57
N GLY A 163 -12.75 -6.63 -14.59
CA GLY A 163 -11.54 -6.27 -15.36
C GLY A 163 -10.60 -7.47 -15.50
N PRO A 164 -9.38 -7.31 -15.99
CA PRO A 164 -8.72 -6.04 -16.30
C PRO A 164 -9.30 -5.35 -17.55
N TYR A 165 -9.36 -4.03 -17.54
CA TYR A 165 -9.69 -3.18 -18.67
C TYR A 165 -8.47 -2.32 -19.02
N PHE A 166 -8.10 -2.26 -20.29
CA PHE A 166 -6.88 -1.59 -20.72
C PHE A 166 -7.15 -0.17 -21.21
N LEU A 167 -6.18 0.72 -20.94
CA LEU A 167 -6.14 2.04 -21.55
C LEU A 167 -5.14 2.02 -22.72
N ASP A 168 -5.39 2.83 -23.75
CA ASP A 168 -4.47 3.02 -24.85
C ASP A 168 -3.28 3.95 -24.48
N ALA A 169 -2.42 4.27 -25.43
CA ALA A 169 -1.27 5.14 -25.21
C ALA A 169 -1.65 6.57 -24.81
N ASN A 170 -2.87 6.99 -25.07
CA ASN A 170 -3.40 8.33 -24.74
C ASN A 170 -4.31 8.32 -23.50
N MET A 171 -4.28 7.25 -22.69
CA MET A 171 -5.14 7.08 -21.52
C MET A 171 -6.63 6.97 -21.86
N MET A 172 -6.98 6.61 -23.11
CA MET A 172 -8.36 6.39 -23.53
C MET A 172 -8.74 4.90 -23.39
N PRO A 173 -10.04 4.61 -23.20
CA PRO A 173 -10.49 3.21 -23.06
C PRO A 173 -10.23 2.38 -24.31
N ALA A 174 -9.53 1.27 -24.17
CA ALA A 174 -9.23 0.30 -25.23
C ALA A 174 -10.10 -0.97 -25.05
N ALA A 175 -11.42 -0.84 -25.25
CA ALA A 175 -12.41 -1.88 -24.90
C ALA A 175 -12.18 -3.24 -25.58
N ALA A 176 -11.56 -3.26 -26.76
CA ALA A 176 -11.24 -4.50 -27.49
C ALA A 176 -9.84 -5.06 -27.17
N ALA A 177 -9.04 -4.36 -26.35
CA ALA A 177 -7.70 -4.82 -26.02
C ALA A 177 -7.73 -5.96 -25.01
N ASN A 178 -6.85 -6.94 -25.22
CA ASN A 178 -6.61 -8.06 -24.32
C ASN A 178 -5.18 -8.06 -23.74
N THR A 179 -4.41 -7.02 -24.04
CA THR A 179 -3.05 -6.79 -23.52
C THR A 179 -2.85 -5.31 -23.19
N SER A 180 -1.90 -5.03 -22.29
CA SER A 180 -1.52 -3.65 -21.97
C SER A 180 -0.90 -2.94 -23.17
N SER A 181 -1.19 -1.66 -23.28
CA SER A 181 -0.62 -0.74 -24.28
C SER A 181 0.75 -0.18 -23.82
N ASN A 182 1.32 0.73 -24.62
CA ASN A 182 2.55 1.44 -24.24
C ASN A 182 2.39 2.39 -23.05
N SER A 183 1.16 2.70 -22.62
CA SER A 183 0.93 3.43 -21.38
C SER A 183 1.05 2.55 -20.14
N GLY A 184 0.97 1.23 -20.27
CA GLY A 184 1.02 0.28 -19.16
C GLY A 184 -0.21 0.29 -18.24
N TRP A 185 -1.22 1.13 -18.47
CA TRP A 185 -2.34 1.30 -17.56
C TRP A 185 -3.45 0.26 -17.77
N VAL A 186 -3.88 -0.30 -16.65
CA VAL A 186 -5.07 -1.16 -16.54
C VAL A 186 -5.99 -0.68 -15.42
N VAL A 187 -7.29 -0.93 -15.59
CA VAL A 187 -8.33 -0.51 -14.63
C VAL A 187 -9.13 -1.73 -14.20
N PHE A 188 -9.43 -1.79 -12.91
CA PHE A 188 -10.37 -2.72 -12.31
C PHE A 188 -11.49 -1.94 -11.65
N PHE A 189 -12.72 -2.30 -11.97
CA PHE A 189 -13.92 -1.77 -11.33
C PHE A 189 -14.50 -2.77 -10.33
N GLU A 190 -15.43 -2.33 -9.50
CA GLU A 190 -16.14 -3.16 -8.52
C GLU A 190 -15.19 -3.91 -7.58
N VAL A 191 -14.05 -3.31 -7.26
CA VAL A 191 -13.05 -3.92 -6.37
C VAL A 191 -13.57 -3.90 -4.93
N PRO A 192 -13.55 -5.03 -4.20
CA PRO A 192 -13.91 -5.08 -2.79
C PRO A 192 -13.05 -4.14 -1.94
N VAL A 193 -13.65 -3.49 -0.94
CA VAL A 193 -12.95 -2.61 0.00
C VAL A 193 -11.98 -3.38 0.89
N GLY A 194 -10.98 -2.68 1.41
CA GLY A 194 -9.92 -3.23 2.26
C GLY A 194 -8.53 -2.97 1.68
N THR A 195 -7.71 -3.99 1.63
CA THR A 195 -6.41 -3.94 0.95
C THR A 195 -6.49 -4.62 -0.41
N VAL A 196 -5.77 -4.08 -1.39
CA VAL A 196 -5.76 -4.60 -2.75
C VAL A 196 -4.34 -4.83 -3.24
N SER A 197 -4.15 -5.93 -3.96
CA SER A 197 -2.97 -6.25 -4.76
C SER A 197 -3.37 -7.06 -5.98
N LEU A 198 -2.50 -7.14 -6.99
CA LEU A 198 -2.69 -8.07 -8.11
C LEU A 198 -2.42 -9.51 -7.66
N GLY A 199 -3.35 -10.39 -7.97
CA GLY A 199 -3.15 -11.82 -7.82
C GLY A 199 -2.30 -12.40 -8.96
N GLN A 200 -1.67 -13.54 -8.70
CA GLN A 200 -0.91 -14.32 -9.67
C GLN A 200 -1.77 -15.49 -10.15
N PRO A 201 -2.47 -15.40 -11.29
CA PRO A 201 -3.29 -16.50 -11.79
C PRO A 201 -2.48 -17.76 -12.09
N ALA A 202 -3.08 -18.94 -11.94
CA ALA A 202 -2.45 -20.18 -12.35
C ALA A 202 -2.14 -20.15 -13.86
N GLY A 203 -0.91 -20.49 -14.23
CA GLY A 203 -0.46 -20.44 -15.62
C GLY A 203 -0.07 -19.05 -16.12
N ALA A 204 0.03 -18.04 -15.26
CA ALA A 204 0.57 -16.74 -15.63
C ALA A 204 1.99 -16.89 -16.20
N THR A 205 2.28 -16.11 -17.25
CA THR A 205 3.57 -16.14 -17.97
C THR A 205 4.51 -15.03 -17.52
N VAL A 206 4.06 -14.16 -16.60
CA VAL A 206 4.84 -13.07 -16.00
C VAL A 206 4.71 -13.14 -14.48
N THR A 207 5.70 -12.60 -13.79
CA THR A 207 5.65 -12.36 -12.34
C THR A 207 5.19 -10.93 -12.10
N LEU A 208 4.26 -10.75 -11.17
CA LEU A 208 3.72 -9.46 -10.77
C LEU A 208 4.15 -9.15 -9.33
N ASP A 209 4.63 -7.94 -9.11
CA ASP A 209 4.95 -7.40 -7.78
C ASP A 209 4.28 -6.05 -7.62
N MET A 210 3.19 -6.01 -6.86
CA MET A 210 2.42 -4.81 -6.54
C MET A 210 2.34 -4.67 -5.03
N ALA A 211 2.77 -3.55 -4.51
CA ALA A 211 2.60 -3.23 -3.11
C ALA A 211 1.11 -3.25 -2.72
N VAL A 212 0.84 -3.82 -1.54
CA VAL A 212 -0.53 -3.82 -0.99
C VAL A 212 -0.95 -2.37 -0.75
N SER A 213 -2.09 -2.00 -1.28
CA SER A 213 -2.60 -0.63 -1.24
C SER A 213 -3.99 -0.57 -0.61
N PRO A 214 -4.34 0.52 0.10
CA PRO A 214 -5.68 0.67 0.68
C PRO A 214 -6.73 0.95 -0.39
N LEU A 215 -7.95 0.52 -0.14
CA LEU A 215 -9.12 0.85 -0.96
C LEU A 215 -10.36 1.00 -0.09
N ASN A 216 -10.97 2.16 -0.10
CA ASN A 216 -12.21 2.44 0.59
C ASN A 216 -13.42 2.43 -0.36
N ALA A 217 -14.62 2.33 0.19
CA ALA A 217 -15.85 2.42 -0.58
C ALA A 217 -15.93 3.76 -1.33
N GLY A 218 -16.25 3.69 -2.61
CA GLY A 218 -16.36 4.87 -3.47
C GLY A 218 -15.04 5.58 -3.79
N THR A 219 -13.87 5.04 -3.40
CA THR A 219 -12.58 5.65 -3.70
C THR A 219 -11.91 5.02 -4.91
N VAL A 220 -10.86 5.68 -5.37
CA VAL A 220 -9.91 5.16 -6.36
C VAL A 220 -8.60 4.86 -5.66
N THR A 221 -7.91 3.81 -6.09
CA THR A 221 -6.51 3.54 -5.72
C THR A 221 -5.67 3.48 -6.99
N ILE A 222 -4.52 4.15 -6.97
CA ILE A 222 -3.52 4.09 -8.04
C ILE A 222 -2.31 3.38 -7.48
N ALA A 223 -1.82 2.36 -8.19
CA ALA A 223 -0.66 1.58 -7.77
C ALA A 223 0.22 1.20 -8.96
N ASP A 224 1.52 1.05 -8.71
CA ASP A 224 2.43 0.43 -9.66
C ASP A 224 2.53 -1.07 -9.42
N ALA A 225 2.61 -1.83 -10.50
CA ALA A 225 2.94 -3.25 -10.44
C ALA A 225 4.14 -3.53 -11.34
N LYS A 226 5.21 -4.00 -10.74
CA LYS A 226 6.39 -4.46 -11.49
C LYS A 226 6.06 -5.78 -12.19
N VAL A 227 6.45 -5.86 -13.45
CA VAL A 227 6.21 -7.03 -14.29
C VAL A 227 7.54 -7.57 -14.77
N SER A 228 7.85 -8.79 -14.38
CA SER A 228 9.05 -9.52 -14.83
C SER A 228 8.64 -10.74 -15.66
N ASP A 229 9.40 -11.06 -16.71
CA ASP A 229 9.14 -12.20 -17.55
C ASP A 229 9.52 -13.53 -16.86
N GLY A 230 8.66 -14.53 -16.98
CA GLY A 230 8.89 -15.87 -16.46
C GLY A 230 8.59 -16.06 -14.98
N ALA A 231 8.95 -17.23 -14.46
CA ALA A 231 8.81 -17.55 -13.05
C ALA A 231 9.79 -16.70 -12.19
N PRO A 232 9.44 -16.37 -10.93
CA PRO A 232 10.33 -15.65 -10.05
C PRO A 232 11.70 -16.34 -9.93
N LYS A 233 12.77 -15.62 -10.23
CA LYS A 233 14.14 -16.10 -9.98
C LYS A 233 14.45 -15.90 -8.51
N LEU A 234 15.06 -16.90 -7.88
CA LEU A 234 15.59 -16.73 -6.53
C LEU A 234 16.65 -15.62 -6.56
N PRO A 235 16.50 -14.59 -5.72
CA PRO A 235 17.52 -13.56 -5.57
C PRO A 235 18.80 -14.17 -5.01
N SER A 236 19.91 -13.44 -5.04
CA SER A 236 21.17 -13.82 -4.41
C SER A 236 21.92 -12.59 -3.95
N ASN A 237 22.75 -12.72 -2.95
CA ASN A 237 23.50 -11.61 -2.33
C ASN A 237 22.58 -10.47 -1.89
N VAL A 238 21.52 -10.83 -1.16
CA VAL A 238 20.47 -9.89 -0.78
C VAL A 238 20.99 -8.92 0.26
N SER A 239 20.97 -7.63 -0.06
CA SER A 239 21.35 -6.56 0.87
C SER A 239 20.20 -6.23 1.82
N PHE A 240 20.50 -6.21 3.12
CA PHE A 240 19.52 -5.82 4.14
C PHE A 240 19.04 -4.39 3.93
N ALA A 241 19.98 -3.44 3.89
CA ALA A 241 19.64 -2.03 3.79
C ALA A 241 18.95 -1.67 2.47
N ALA A 242 19.45 -2.20 1.34
CA ALA A 242 18.96 -1.80 0.03
C ALA A 242 17.75 -2.60 -0.47
N GLN A 243 17.55 -3.83 0.00
CA GLN A 243 16.54 -4.73 -0.56
C GLN A 243 15.53 -5.24 0.47
N ILE A 244 15.91 -5.40 1.75
CA ILE A 244 14.98 -5.87 2.79
C ILE A 244 14.24 -4.72 3.47
N VAL A 245 14.94 -3.70 3.93
CA VAL A 245 14.31 -2.56 4.63
C VAL A 245 13.18 -1.93 3.80
N PRO A 246 13.33 -1.68 2.50
CA PRO A 246 12.25 -1.13 1.68
C PRO A 246 10.98 -2.00 1.63
N ILE A 247 11.09 -3.32 1.80
CA ILE A 247 9.93 -4.23 1.80
C ILE A 247 8.95 -3.85 2.91
N PHE A 248 9.44 -3.55 4.11
CA PHE A 248 8.58 -3.22 5.25
C PHE A 248 7.76 -1.97 5.00
N ALA A 249 8.34 -0.99 4.31
CA ALA A 249 7.65 0.21 3.89
C ALA A 249 6.64 -0.07 2.76
N THR A 250 7.08 -0.67 1.66
CA THR A 250 6.24 -0.90 0.47
C THR A 250 5.10 -1.88 0.71
N ARG A 251 5.25 -2.81 1.66
CA ARG A 251 4.19 -3.74 2.08
C ARG A 251 3.31 -3.19 3.22
N GLY A 252 3.50 -1.94 3.62
CA GLY A 252 2.69 -1.29 4.65
C GLY A 252 2.94 -1.79 6.07
N CYS A 253 4.01 -2.56 6.32
CA CYS A 253 4.32 -3.08 7.65
C CYS A 253 4.56 -1.95 8.65
N THR A 254 5.20 -0.86 8.20
CA THR A 254 5.49 0.34 9.01
C THR A 254 4.24 1.05 9.51
N ALA A 255 3.08 0.85 8.88
CA ALA A 255 1.81 1.42 9.34
C ALA A 255 1.49 1.06 10.80
N CYS A 256 1.73 -0.20 11.16
CA CYS A 256 1.51 -0.69 12.52
C CYS A 256 2.81 -0.86 13.30
N HIS A 257 3.93 -1.12 12.62
CA HIS A 257 5.24 -1.37 13.22
C HIS A 257 6.14 -0.12 13.21
N SER A 258 5.58 1.06 13.42
CA SER A 258 6.31 2.30 13.68
C SER A 258 6.44 2.58 15.18
N GLY A 259 7.27 3.55 15.55
CA GLY A 259 7.53 3.89 16.96
C GLY A 259 6.30 4.23 17.81
N GLY A 260 5.19 4.68 17.20
CA GLY A 260 3.90 4.95 17.84
C GLY A 260 2.80 3.95 17.46
N GLY A 261 3.11 2.91 16.68
CA GLY A 261 2.12 1.99 16.14
C GLY A 261 1.79 0.81 17.06
N ILE A 262 0.58 0.27 16.89
CA ILE A 262 0.05 -0.87 17.66
C ILE A 262 0.95 -2.13 17.56
N GLY A 263 1.69 -2.30 16.47
CA GLY A 263 2.61 -3.42 16.28
C GLY A 263 3.79 -3.39 17.25
N LYS A 264 4.22 -2.20 17.70
CA LYS A 264 5.18 -2.05 18.79
C LYS A 264 4.58 -2.52 20.11
N ASP A 265 3.37 -2.11 20.43
CA ASP A 265 2.74 -2.39 21.73
C ASP A 265 2.37 -3.88 21.87
N LEU A 266 1.84 -4.50 20.83
CA LEU A 266 1.43 -5.91 20.84
C LEU A 266 2.57 -6.87 20.49
N GLY A 267 3.41 -6.53 19.52
CA GLY A 267 4.49 -7.40 19.01
C GLY A 267 5.89 -7.04 19.51
N GLY A 268 6.06 -5.86 20.11
CA GLY A 268 7.35 -5.33 20.52
C GLY A 268 8.30 -5.11 19.32
N LEU A 269 7.79 -4.90 18.10
CA LEU A 269 8.57 -4.80 16.86
C LEU A 269 8.37 -3.43 16.24
N THR A 270 9.47 -2.74 15.94
CA THR A 270 9.51 -1.50 15.17
C THR A 270 10.27 -1.72 13.85
N LEU A 271 9.71 -1.27 12.74
CA LEU A 271 10.27 -1.43 11.39
C LEU A 271 10.48 -0.10 10.67
N ASP A 272 10.49 1.00 11.41
CA ASP A 272 10.80 2.36 10.96
C ASP A 272 12.16 2.83 11.48
N GLY A 273 12.73 3.87 10.86
CA GLY A 273 14.01 4.45 11.22
C GLY A 273 15.21 3.85 10.47
N PRO A 274 16.45 4.09 10.92
CA PRO A 274 17.66 3.62 10.26
C PRO A 274 17.72 2.10 10.14
N SER A 275 18.33 1.59 9.07
CA SER A 275 18.45 0.15 8.81
C SER A 275 19.07 -0.63 9.97
N SER A 276 20.07 -0.05 10.65
CA SER A 276 20.70 -0.66 11.82
C SER A 276 19.73 -0.87 13.00
N LYS A 277 18.78 0.07 13.21
CA LYS A 277 17.72 -0.09 14.21
C LYS A 277 16.80 -1.25 13.83
N ILE A 278 16.36 -1.28 12.58
CA ILE A 278 15.47 -2.34 12.08
C ILE A 278 16.16 -3.71 12.16
N TYR A 279 17.46 -3.78 11.82
CA TYR A 279 18.25 -4.99 11.95
C TYR A 279 18.29 -5.49 13.39
N LYS A 280 18.60 -4.62 14.33
CA LYS A 280 18.63 -4.93 15.76
C LYS A 280 17.28 -5.49 16.23
N GLU A 281 16.19 -4.85 15.87
CA GLU A 281 14.83 -5.30 16.18
C GLU A 281 14.54 -6.72 15.63
N LEU A 282 14.94 -6.99 14.39
CA LEU A 282 14.63 -8.27 13.74
C LEU A 282 15.52 -9.42 14.22
N VAL A 283 16.82 -9.16 14.40
CA VAL A 283 17.82 -10.22 14.55
C VAL A 283 18.35 -10.32 15.97
N GLU A 284 18.64 -9.17 16.62
CA GLU A 284 19.37 -9.14 17.89
C GLU A 284 18.47 -9.14 19.13
N GLU A 285 17.37 -8.39 19.14
CA GLU A 285 16.53 -8.24 20.34
C GLU A 285 15.78 -9.51 20.72
N ARG A 286 15.36 -10.29 19.74
CA ARG A 286 14.72 -11.61 19.96
C ARG A 286 15.35 -12.65 19.05
N PRO A 287 16.58 -13.10 19.38
CA PRO A 287 17.31 -14.06 18.57
C PRO A 287 16.50 -15.35 18.32
N ASN A 288 16.58 -15.87 17.11
CA ASN A 288 15.87 -17.09 16.69
C ASN A 288 14.34 -17.06 16.87
N THR A 289 13.74 -15.88 16.89
CA THR A 289 12.29 -15.70 16.98
C THR A 289 11.74 -15.05 15.73
N ARG A 290 12.08 -13.78 15.51
CA ARG A 290 11.62 -13.01 14.34
C ARG A 290 12.33 -13.48 13.07
N VAL A 291 13.61 -13.77 13.19
CA VAL A 291 14.47 -14.34 12.14
C VAL A 291 15.12 -15.61 12.67
N ARG A 292 14.96 -16.72 11.95
CA ARG A 292 15.49 -18.06 12.30
C ARG A 292 16.42 -18.55 11.22
N ILE A 293 17.73 -18.34 11.40
CA ILE A 293 18.74 -18.74 10.42
C ILE A 293 18.78 -20.25 10.22
N SER A 294 18.57 -21.03 11.27
CA SER A 294 18.56 -22.51 11.22
C SER A 294 17.30 -23.10 10.57
N SER A 295 16.22 -22.34 10.49
CA SER A 295 14.94 -22.77 9.91
C SER A 295 14.25 -21.56 9.27
N PRO A 296 14.80 -21.03 8.17
CA PRO A 296 14.40 -19.74 7.59
C PRO A 296 12.90 -19.60 7.34
N GLU A 297 12.26 -20.64 6.81
CA GLU A 297 10.83 -20.67 6.45
C GLU A 297 9.91 -20.54 7.66
N THR A 298 10.43 -20.78 8.87
CA THR A 298 9.67 -20.67 10.13
C THR A 298 9.85 -19.32 10.82
N SER A 299 10.61 -18.40 10.21
CA SER A 299 10.81 -17.05 10.72
C SER A 299 9.51 -16.29 10.79
N LEU A 300 9.24 -15.60 11.92
CA LEU A 300 8.00 -14.84 12.08
C LEU A 300 7.85 -13.73 11.05
N VAL A 301 8.97 -13.12 10.61
CA VAL A 301 8.97 -12.09 9.55
C VAL A 301 8.42 -12.61 8.21
N LEU A 302 8.46 -13.93 7.98
CA LEU A 302 7.86 -14.58 6.81
C LEU A 302 6.46 -15.14 7.10
N THR A 303 6.32 -15.83 8.24
CA THR A 303 5.11 -16.60 8.50
C THR A 303 3.95 -15.74 8.99
N MET A 304 4.22 -14.65 9.72
CA MET A 304 3.16 -13.77 10.21
C MET A 304 2.44 -13.02 9.09
N PRO A 305 3.15 -12.36 8.15
CA PRO A 305 2.52 -11.70 7.02
C PRO A 305 1.87 -12.64 6.00
N SER A 306 2.15 -13.95 6.08
CA SER A 306 1.61 -14.94 5.14
C SER A 306 0.42 -15.74 5.70
N ARG A 307 -0.04 -15.47 6.91
CA ARG A 307 -1.14 -16.22 7.54
C ARG A 307 -2.50 -15.81 6.97
N GLU A 308 -3.34 -16.78 6.67
CA GLU A 308 -4.75 -16.57 6.31
C GLU A 308 -5.59 -16.14 7.51
N SER A 309 -5.20 -16.58 8.72
CA SER A 309 -5.85 -16.22 10.00
C SER A 309 -4.78 -15.78 11.00
N PRO A 310 -4.27 -14.54 10.87
CA PRO A 310 -3.30 -14.00 11.82
C PRO A 310 -3.95 -13.69 13.17
N PRO A 311 -3.15 -13.45 14.22
CA PRO A 311 -3.66 -12.92 15.48
C PRO A 311 -4.44 -11.61 15.29
N ASP A 312 -5.34 -11.31 16.21
CA ASP A 312 -6.15 -10.09 16.20
C ASP A 312 -5.27 -8.84 15.99
N GLY A 313 -5.71 -7.97 15.09
CA GLY A 313 -5.02 -6.73 14.74
C GLY A 313 -3.92 -6.86 13.69
N HIS A 314 -3.55 -8.08 13.25
CA HIS A 314 -2.59 -8.24 12.16
C HIS A 314 -3.32 -8.39 10.81
N PRO A 315 -2.90 -7.67 9.74
CA PRO A 315 -3.49 -7.82 8.42
C PRO A 315 -3.36 -9.25 7.89
N ASN A 316 -4.39 -9.70 7.15
CA ASN A 316 -4.36 -10.98 6.46
C ASN A 316 -3.44 -10.88 5.25
N VAL A 317 -2.68 -11.94 5.03
CA VAL A 317 -1.91 -12.19 3.78
C VAL A 317 -1.31 -10.94 3.12
N THR A 318 -0.20 -10.48 3.65
CA THR A 318 0.60 -9.41 3.03
C THR A 318 1.48 -9.96 1.91
N PHE A 319 2.01 -11.19 2.07
CA PHE A 319 2.70 -11.94 1.01
C PHE A 319 1.73 -12.94 0.36
N THR A 320 1.66 -12.91 -0.96
CA THR A 320 0.72 -13.73 -1.74
C THR A 320 1.09 -15.22 -1.80
N GLY A 321 2.21 -15.61 -1.22
CA GLY A 321 2.67 -16.99 -1.13
C GLY A 321 4.19 -17.12 -1.22
N PRO A 322 4.71 -18.37 -1.24
CA PRO A 322 6.16 -18.63 -1.25
C PRO A 322 6.87 -18.21 -2.56
N LEU A 323 6.12 -17.84 -3.59
CA LEU A 323 6.66 -17.29 -4.85
C LEU A 323 6.54 -15.76 -4.91
N ASP A 324 6.01 -15.11 -3.89
CA ASP A 324 6.01 -13.65 -3.79
C ASP A 324 7.45 -13.12 -3.83
N PRO A 325 7.78 -12.16 -4.71
CA PRO A 325 9.17 -11.67 -4.85
C PRO A 325 9.79 -11.16 -3.56
N ASP A 326 9.02 -10.49 -2.70
CA ASP A 326 9.52 -9.95 -1.44
C ASP A 326 9.65 -11.03 -0.37
N TYR A 327 8.73 -12.00 -0.34
CA TYR A 327 8.90 -13.21 0.48
C TYR A 327 10.21 -13.93 0.12
N LEU A 328 10.49 -14.09 -1.18
CA LEU A 328 11.72 -14.73 -1.65
C LEU A 328 12.98 -13.95 -1.29
N LYS A 329 12.96 -12.61 -1.38
CA LYS A 329 14.09 -11.77 -0.93
C LYS A 329 14.37 -11.97 0.56
N LEU A 330 13.33 -11.89 1.40
CA LEU A 330 13.44 -12.13 2.85
C LEU A 330 13.96 -13.53 3.14
N LEU A 331 13.39 -14.55 2.50
CA LEU A 331 13.80 -15.93 2.70
C LEU A 331 15.27 -16.15 2.32
N VAL A 332 15.71 -15.62 1.19
CA VAL A 332 17.10 -15.76 0.74
C VAL A 332 18.05 -14.99 1.65
N TRP A 333 17.72 -13.76 2.06
CA TRP A 333 18.50 -13.01 3.02
C TRP A 333 18.71 -13.80 4.33
N ILE A 334 17.67 -14.45 4.83
CA ILE A 334 17.78 -15.30 6.03
C ILE A 334 18.67 -16.51 5.78
N ARG A 335 18.51 -17.18 4.63
CA ARG A 335 19.35 -18.32 4.23
C ARG A 335 20.82 -17.95 4.03
N GLU A 336 21.11 -16.72 3.63
CA GLU A 336 22.46 -16.17 3.50
C GLU A 336 23.07 -15.72 4.83
N GLY A 337 22.36 -15.96 5.94
CA GLY A 337 22.83 -15.69 7.30
C GLY A 337 22.31 -14.40 7.91
N ALA A 338 21.27 -13.80 7.34
CA ALA A 338 20.61 -12.57 7.83
C ALA A 338 21.62 -11.48 8.19
N LYS A 339 22.49 -11.12 7.26
CA LYS A 339 23.57 -10.13 7.49
C LYS A 339 23.05 -8.71 7.46
N GLU A 340 23.67 -7.85 8.28
CA GLU A 340 23.52 -6.39 8.19
C GLU A 340 24.48 -5.87 7.08
N ASN A 341 24.00 -5.67 5.86
CA ASN A 341 24.82 -5.30 4.70
C ASN A 341 24.09 -4.32 3.77
#